data_cec4f625d8c5480704c03103c22ef238
#
_entry.id   cec4f625d8c5480704c03103c22ef238
#
_cell.length_a   1.000
_cell.length_b   1.000
_cell.length_c   1.000
_cell.angle_alpha   90.00
_cell.angle_beta   90.00
_cell.angle_gamma   90.00
#
_symmetry.space_group_name_H-M   'P 1'
#
loop_
_entity.id
_entity.type
_entity.pdbx_description
1 polymer ?
#
loop_
_entity_poly.entity_id
_entity_poly.type
_entity_poly.pdbx_seq_one_letter_code
_entity_poly.pdbx_strand_id
1 'polypeptide(L)'
;MKKYIIIPGSSDLNRGDQALAWETKEIAVDAGYIGKYSILAEKDEPVQQSIDEGFNVLRPVLEHPSRHFKDKNNITYTLGIKILWGLVAIKDFLVSLFYLTKVGRIFLTRIFPNSECTRTIKEFEYSDAVFMKGGGLIQSHG
;
A
#
# COMPACT_ATOMS: atom_id res chain seq x y z
N MET A 1 2.34 16.39 -15.14
CA MET A 1 2.57 16.71 -13.74
C MET A 1 3.31 15.54 -13.10
N LYS A 2 4.40 15.81 -12.38
CA LYS A 2 5.22 14.79 -11.73
C LYS A 2 4.43 14.03 -10.64
N LYS A 3 4.81 12.79 -10.42
CA LYS A 3 4.14 11.87 -9.49
C LYS A 3 5.15 11.27 -8.52
N TYR A 4 4.80 11.30 -7.26
CA TYR A 4 5.65 10.84 -6.17
C TYR A 4 4.86 9.90 -5.26
N ILE A 5 5.53 8.91 -4.68
CA ILE A 5 4.91 7.97 -3.75
C ILE A 5 5.69 8.01 -2.44
N ILE A 6 4.98 8.03 -1.32
CA ILE A 6 5.58 7.94 0.02
C ILE A 6 5.27 6.56 0.61
N ILE A 7 6.30 5.87 1.05
CA ILE A 7 6.23 4.56 1.69
C ILE A 7 7.00 4.55 3.02
N PRO A 8 6.69 3.65 3.96
CA PRO A 8 5.51 2.80 4.01
C PRO A 8 4.21 3.60 4.05
N GLY A 9 3.09 2.92 3.79
CA GLY A 9 1.78 3.53 3.84
C GLY A 9 1.40 4.06 5.23
N SER A 10 0.35 4.86 5.29
CA SER A 10 -0.23 5.35 6.54
C SER A 10 -1.74 5.49 6.40
N SER A 11 -2.42 5.37 7.54
CA SER A 11 -3.84 5.66 7.66
C SER A 11 -4.07 6.74 8.71
N ASP A 12 -5.30 7.28 8.75
CA ASP A 12 -5.68 8.30 9.74
C ASP A 12 -5.77 7.74 11.17
N LEU A 13 -5.63 6.41 11.35
CA LEU A 13 -5.62 5.76 12.68
C LEU A 13 -4.28 5.95 13.40
N ASN A 14 -3.18 6.06 12.67
CA ASN A 14 -1.85 6.23 13.24
C ASN A 14 -1.34 7.66 13.01
N ARG A 15 -1.57 8.52 13.99
CA ARG A 15 -1.20 9.94 13.93
C ARG A 15 0.29 10.18 13.73
N GLY A 16 1.14 9.33 14.32
CA GLY A 16 2.58 9.45 14.15
C GLY A 16 3.03 9.15 12.73
N ASP A 17 2.54 8.07 12.15
CA ASP A 17 2.82 7.71 10.75
C ASP A 17 2.26 8.72 9.76
N GLN A 18 1.09 9.28 10.05
CA GLN A 18 0.46 10.32 9.26
C GLN A 18 1.32 11.61 9.27
N ALA A 19 1.74 12.06 10.44
CA ALA A 19 2.60 13.23 10.58
C ALA A 19 3.92 13.06 9.81
N LEU A 20 4.55 11.88 9.90
CA LEU A 20 5.76 11.57 9.16
C LEU A 20 5.55 11.59 7.63
N ALA A 21 4.39 11.15 7.15
CA ALA A 21 4.08 11.21 5.72
C ALA A 21 3.90 12.65 5.24
N TRP A 22 3.26 13.49 6.05
CA TRP A 22 3.07 14.91 5.75
C TRP A 22 4.38 15.66 5.75
N GLU A 23 5.20 15.49 6.79
CA GLU A 23 6.52 16.08 6.88
C GLU A 23 7.44 15.63 5.72
N THR A 24 7.38 14.36 5.33
CA THR A 24 8.12 13.86 4.17
C THR A 24 7.70 14.57 2.89
N LYS A 25 6.40 14.82 2.71
CA LYS A 25 5.89 15.59 1.57
C LYS A 25 6.39 17.04 1.61
N GLU A 26 6.32 17.71 2.76
CA GLU A 26 6.77 19.09 2.91
C GLU A 26 8.26 19.22 2.59
N ILE A 27 9.10 18.38 3.18
CA ILE A 27 10.55 18.35 2.90
C ILE A 27 10.81 18.11 1.41
N ALA A 28 10.08 17.20 0.78
CA ALA A 28 10.24 16.92 -0.64
C ALA A 28 9.83 18.13 -1.50
N VAL A 29 8.74 18.82 -1.16
CA VAL A 29 8.29 20.03 -1.85
C VAL A 29 9.33 21.15 -1.71
N ASP A 30 9.86 21.38 -0.52
CA ASP A 30 10.90 22.36 -0.26
C ASP A 30 12.20 22.07 -1.04
N ALA A 31 12.50 20.77 -1.23
CA ALA A 31 13.60 20.30 -2.07
C ALA A 31 13.32 20.39 -3.59
N GLY A 32 12.16 20.94 -4.00
CA GLY A 32 11.81 21.15 -5.41
C GLY A 32 11.06 20.00 -6.09
N TYR A 33 10.63 18.98 -5.35
CA TYR A 33 9.83 17.87 -5.88
C TYR A 33 8.34 18.24 -5.91
N ILE A 34 7.99 19.17 -6.79
CA ILE A 34 6.61 19.67 -6.92
C ILE A 34 5.78 18.73 -7.81
N GLY A 35 4.69 18.18 -7.29
CA GLY A 35 3.85 17.24 -8.03
C GLY A 35 2.69 16.67 -7.20
N LYS A 36 2.15 15.54 -7.68
CA LYS A 36 1.15 14.76 -6.95
C LYS A 36 1.83 13.73 -6.05
N TYR A 37 1.39 13.66 -4.82
CA TYR A 37 1.87 12.69 -3.85
C TYR A 37 0.82 11.60 -3.61
N SER A 38 1.26 10.36 -3.62
CA SER A 38 0.44 9.18 -3.32
C SER A 38 0.98 8.49 -2.08
N ILE A 39 0.06 7.94 -1.27
CA ILE A 39 0.37 7.06 -0.13
C ILE A 39 -0.39 5.75 -0.28
N LEU A 40 0.08 4.70 0.42
CA LEU A 40 -0.65 3.45 0.51
C LEU A 40 -1.44 3.40 1.81
N ALA A 41 -2.69 2.96 1.74
CA ALA A 41 -3.51 2.68 2.91
C ALA A 41 -4.39 1.45 2.66
N GLU A 42 -4.63 0.70 3.70
CA GLU A 42 -5.48 -0.48 3.66
C GLU A 42 -6.94 -0.11 3.40
N LYS A 43 -7.70 -1.03 2.79
CA LYS A 43 -9.07 -0.77 2.31
C LYS A 43 -10.02 -0.31 3.41
N ASP A 44 -9.84 -0.85 4.61
CA ASP A 44 -10.76 -0.61 5.73
C ASP A 44 -10.27 0.47 6.69
N GLU A 45 -9.18 1.14 6.36
CA GLU A 45 -8.62 2.20 7.18
C GLU A 45 -9.17 3.56 6.74
N PRO A 46 -9.51 4.45 7.70
CA PRO A 46 -9.89 5.81 7.39
C PRO A 46 -8.72 6.56 6.77
N VAL A 47 -9.00 7.34 5.73
CA VAL A 47 -7.99 8.06 4.95
C VAL A 47 -8.45 9.47 4.56
N GLN A 48 -9.55 9.95 5.17
CA GLN A 48 -10.15 11.22 4.78
C GLN A 48 -9.19 12.39 5.01
N GLN A 49 -8.49 12.41 6.13
CA GLN A 49 -7.53 13.48 6.42
C GLN A 49 -6.38 13.50 5.41
N SER A 50 -5.88 12.32 5.05
CA SER A 50 -4.83 12.22 4.02
C SER A 50 -5.31 12.72 2.65
N ILE A 51 -6.58 12.49 2.31
CA ILE A 51 -7.20 13.03 1.07
C ILE A 51 -7.32 14.54 1.15
N ASP A 52 -7.76 15.09 2.29
CA ASP A 52 -7.92 16.52 2.51
C ASP A 52 -6.58 17.26 2.43
N GLU A 53 -5.49 16.60 2.86
CA GLU A 53 -4.10 17.07 2.70
C GLU A 53 -3.55 16.90 1.27
N GLY A 54 -4.37 16.46 0.34
CA GLY A 54 -4.05 16.37 -1.07
C GLY A 54 -3.26 15.13 -1.48
N PHE A 55 -3.24 14.09 -0.66
CA PHE A 55 -2.68 12.80 -1.07
C PHE A 55 -3.65 12.02 -1.95
N ASN A 56 -3.11 11.37 -2.97
CA ASN A 56 -3.81 10.32 -3.69
C ASN A 56 -3.61 8.99 -2.93
N VAL A 57 -4.69 8.39 -2.48
CA VAL A 57 -4.60 7.14 -1.71
C VAL A 57 -4.67 5.94 -2.64
N LEU A 58 -3.67 5.08 -2.53
CA LEU A 58 -3.53 3.82 -3.25
C LEU A 58 -3.75 2.66 -2.29
N ARG A 59 -4.17 1.52 -2.82
CA ARG A 59 -4.31 0.29 -2.04
C ARG A 59 -3.06 -0.56 -2.17
N PRO A 60 -2.62 -1.26 -1.11
CA PRO A 60 -1.53 -2.23 -1.22
C PRO A 60 -1.84 -3.29 -2.28
N VAL A 61 -0.81 -3.74 -2.98
CA VAL A 61 -0.94 -4.83 -3.97
C VAL A 61 -1.23 -6.16 -3.29
N LEU A 62 -0.66 -6.33 -2.11
CA LEU A 62 -0.83 -7.51 -1.26
C LEU A 62 -1.49 -7.08 0.05
N GLU A 63 -2.56 -7.78 0.41
CA GLU A 63 -3.23 -7.62 1.69
C GLU A 63 -2.84 -8.77 2.62
N HIS A 64 -2.74 -8.50 3.92
CA HIS A 64 -2.48 -9.56 4.89
C HIS A 64 -3.63 -10.58 4.87
N PRO A 65 -3.35 -11.91 4.85
CA PRO A 65 -4.38 -12.95 4.77
C PRO A 65 -5.50 -12.84 5.81
N SER A 66 -5.20 -12.34 7.01
CA SER A 66 -6.21 -12.11 8.05
C SER A 66 -7.31 -11.14 7.64
N ARG A 67 -7.09 -10.30 6.65
CA ARG A 67 -8.10 -9.33 6.17
C ARG A 67 -9.16 -9.96 5.29
N HIS A 68 -8.87 -11.11 4.69
CA HIS A 68 -9.84 -11.89 3.92
C HIS A 68 -10.85 -12.64 4.81
N PHE A 69 -10.52 -12.80 6.11
CA PHE A 69 -11.29 -13.62 7.05
C PHE A 69 -11.77 -12.77 8.23
N LYS A 70 -12.31 -11.59 7.96
CA LYS A 70 -12.82 -10.68 9.00
C LYS A 70 -14.11 -11.18 9.61
N ASP A 71 -13.98 -11.94 10.68
CA ASP A 71 -14.95 -11.89 11.77
C ASP A 71 -14.28 -11.18 12.95
N LYS A 72 -14.65 -9.90 13.16
CA LYS A 72 -13.89 -8.96 13.99
C LYS A 72 -13.85 -9.33 15.47
N ASN A 73 -14.66 -10.26 15.94
CA ASN A 73 -14.90 -10.45 17.38
C ASN A 73 -14.46 -11.81 17.95
N ASN A 74 -14.25 -12.86 17.16
CA ASN A 74 -13.86 -14.17 17.66
C ASN A 74 -13.15 -15.00 16.56
N ILE A 75 -11.92 -14.66 16.22
CA ILE A 75 -11.15 -15.53 15.35
C ILE A 75 -10.58 -16.68 16.18
N THR A 76 -11.33 -17.73 16.33
CA THR A 76 -10.77 -19.03 16.71
C THR A 76 -10.03 -19.55 15.48
N TYR A 77 -8.71 -19.54 15.52
CA TYR A 77 -7.87 -20.05 14.43
C TYR A 77 -7.99 -21.58 14.32
N THR A 78 -9.09 -22.04 13.73
CA THR A 78 -9.29 -23.45 13.42
C THR A 78 -8.28 -23.92 12.39
N LEU A 79 -8.00 -25.22 12.34
CA LEU A 79 -7.11 -25.81 11.34
C LEU A 79 -7.54 -25.43 9.91
N GLY A 80 -8.86 -25.40 9.64
CA GLY A 80 -9.40 -24.99 8.35
C GLY A 80 -9.03 -23.56 7.96
N ILE A 81 -9.09 -22.61 8.90
CA ILE A 81 -8.67 -21.21 8.66
C ILE A 81 -7.18 -21.13 8.35
N LYS A 82 -6.34 -21.89 9.06
CA LYS A 82 -4.89 -21.92 8.79
C LYS A 82 -4.57 -22.48 7.40
N ILE A 83 -5.28 -23.50 6.96
CA ILE A 83 -5.13 -24.03 5.59
C ILE A 83 -5.57 -22.99 4.57
N LEU A 84 -6.68 -22.32 4.79
CA LEU A 84 -7.18 -21.27 3.91
C LEU A 84 -6.19 -20.09 3.81
N TRP A 85 -5.56 -19.69 4.92
CA TRP A 85 -4.49 -18.69 4.93
C TRP A 85 -3.30 -19.15 4.10
N GLY A 86 -2.90 -20.41 4.22
CA GLY A 86 -1.83 -20.97 3.41
C GLY A 86 -2.14 -20.87 1.91
N LEU A 87 -3.36 -21.19 1.49
CA LEU A 87 -3.79 -21.09 0.10
C LEU A 87 -3.80 -19.63 -0.41
N VAL A 88 -4.29 -18.70 0.42
CA VAL A 88 -4.27 -17.27 0.09
C VAL A 88 -2.82 -16.78 -0.05
N ALA A 89 -1.94 -17.16 0.88
CA ALA A 89 -0.53 -16.77 0.82
C ALA A 89 0.17 -17.32 -0.42
N ILE A 90 -0.09 -18.56 -0.82
CA ILE A 90 0.44 -19.15 -2.06
C ILE A 90 -0.08 -18.39 -3.28
N LYS A 91 -1.39 -18.11 -3.34
CA LYS A 91 -1.99 -17.32 -4.42
C LYS A 91 -1.31 -15.95 -4.52
N ASP A 92 -1.17 -15.25 -3.41
CA ASP A 92 -0.60 -13.91 -3.38
C ASP A 92 0.90 -13.93 -3.74
N PHE A 93 1.62 -14.96 -3.34
CA PHE A 93 3.00 -15.17 -3.75
C PHE A 93 3.11 -15.37 -5.28
N LEU A 94 2.28 -16.21 -5.88
CA LEU A 94 2.27 -16.43 -7.31
C LEU A 94 1.90 -15.15 -8.08
N VAL A 95 0.89 -14.43 -7.62
CA VAL A 95 0.50 -13.13 -8.21
C VAL A 95 1.65 -12.13 -8.12
N SER A 96 2.37 -12.09 -6.99
CA SER A 96 3.55 -11.23 -6.81
C SER A 96 4.65 -11.56 -7.80
N LEU A 97 4.94 -12.85 -8.02
CA LEU A 97 5.92 -13.29 -9.02
C LEU A 97 5.54 -12.80 -10.42
N PHE A 98 4.25 -12.87 -10.78
CA PHE A 98 3.78 -12.32 -12.05
C PHE A 98 4.02 -10.81 -12.14
N TYR A 99 3.74 -10.06 -11.07
CA TYR A 99 3.97 -8.62 -11.06
C TYR A 99 5.45 -8.21 -11.10
N LEU A 100 6.37 -9.08 -10.67
CA LEU A 100 7.81 -8.84 -10.80
C LEU A 100 8.27 -8.87 -12.26
N THR A 101 7.56 -9.58 -13.13
CA THR A 101 7.92 -9.68 -14.56
C THR A 101 7.18 -8.62 -15.39
N LYS A 102 7.86 -8.02 -16.36
CA LYS A 102 7.26 -7.06 -17.30
C LYS A 102 6.06 -7.66 -18.05
N VAL A 103 6.19 -8.90 -18.50
CA VAL A 103 5.13 -9.62 -19.22
C VAL A 103 3.93 -9.87 -18.31
N GLY A 104 4.17 -10.34 -17.08
CA GLY A 104 3.11 -10.57 -16.10
C GLY A 104 2.37 -9.29 -15.75
N ARG A 105 3.06 -8.16 -15.57
CA ARG A 105 2.41 -6.85 -15.34
C ARG A 105 1.51 -6.46 -16.50
N ILE A 106 2.00 -6.52 -17.73
CA ILE A 106 1.19 -6.21 -18.93
C ILE A 106 -0.04 -7.10 -19.00
N PHE A 107 0.13 -8.40 -18.76
CA PHE A 107 -0.98 -9.35 -18.79
C PHE A 107 -2.04 -9.05 -17.72
N LEU A 108 -1.63 -8.91 -16.46
CA LEU A 108 -2.55 -8.67 -15.34
C LEU A 108 -3.24 -7.31 -15.44
N THR A 109 -2.52 -6.27 -15.86
CA THR A 109 -3.12 -4.94 -16.05
C THR A 109 -4.07 -4.89 -17.25
N ARG A 110 -3.93 -5.80 -18.22
CA ARG A 110 -4.81 -5.91 -19.37
C ARG A 110 -6.10 -6.68 -19.03
N ILE A 111 -6.00 -7.73 -18.22
CA ILE A 111 -7.16 -8.55 -17.78
C ILE A 111 -7.97 -7.81 -16.73
N PHE A 112 -7.31 -7.12 -15.80
CA PHE A 112 -7.96 -6.40 -14.69
C PHE A 112 -7.64 -4.90 -14.72
N PRO A 113 -8.04 -4.16 -15.80
CA PRO A 113 -7.62 -2.78 -16.00
C PRO A 113 -8.12 -1.82 -14.92
N ASN A 114 -9.25 -2.13 -14.29
CA ASN A 114 -9.92 -1.28 -13.30
C ASN A 114 -9.69 -1.76 -11.86
N SER A 115 -8.83 -2.75 -11.63
CA SER A 115 -8.55 -3.20 -10.26
C SER A 115 -7.70 -2.15 -9.51
N GLU A 116 -7.92 -2.04 -8.21
CA GLU A 116 -7.12 -1.17 -7.32
C GLU A 116 -5.64 -1.55 -7.38
N CYS A 117 -5.35 -2.85 -7.44
CA CYS A 117 -4.01 -3.39 -7.61
C CYS A 117 -3.35 -2.88 -8.92
N THR A 118 -4.07 -2.94 -10.05
CA THR A 118 -3.58 -2.40 -11.34
C THR A 118 -3.32 -0.90 -11.26
N ARG A 119 -4.20 -0.15 -10.59
CA ARG A 119 -4.02 1.28 -10.36
C ARG A 119 -2.74 1.56 -9.58
N THR A 120 -2.51 0.83 -8.50
CA THR A 120 -1.32 0.97 -7.66
C THR A 120 -0.04 0.65 -8.42
N ILE A 121 -0.02 -0.47 -9.16
CA ILE A 121 1.14 -0.85 -9.97
C ILE A 121 1.46 0.20 -11.04
N LYS A 122 0.47 0.69 -11.75
CA LYS A 122 0.65 1.77 -12.73
C LYS A 122 1.19 3.04 -12.08
N GLU A 123 0.69 3.38 -10.88
CA GLU A 123 1.19 4.57 -10.18
C GLU A 123 2.67 4.42 -9.81
N PHE A 124 3.11 3.23 -9.35
CA PHE A 124 4.53 2.95 -9.12
C PHE A 124 5.35 2.95 -10.42
N GLU A 125 4.83 2.37 -11.49
CA GLU A 125 5.53 2.28 -12.79
C GLU A 125 5.75 3.65 -13.44
N TYR A 126 4.83 4.58 -13.22
CA TYR A 126 4.87 5.94 -13.77
C TYR A 126 5.21 7.02 -12.74
N SER A 127 5.67 6.64 -11.56
CA SER A 127 6.16 7.61 -10.57
C SER A 127 7.55 8.11 -10.93
N ASP A 128 7.77 9.41 -10.70
CA ASP A 128 9.08 10.04 -10.91
C ASP A 128 10.06 9.72 -9.77
N ALA A 129 9.54 9.52 -8.54
CA ALA A 129 10.32 9.07 -7.38
C ALA A 129 9.44 8.44 -6.32
N VAL A 130 10.08 7.62 -5.48
CA VAL A 130 9.50 7.03 -4.27
C VAL A 130 10.31 7.53 -3.07
N PHE A 131 9.62 8.13 -2.10
CA PHE A 131 10.20 8.60 -0.86
C PHE A 131 9.91 7.60 0.25
N MET A 132 10.90 7.34 1.08
CA MET A 132 10.71 6.57 2.31
C MET A 132 10.56 7.52 3.48
N LYS A 133 9.40 7.51 4.15
CA LYS A 133 9.24 8.23 5.40
C LYS A 133 10.07 7.56 6.50
N GLY A 134 10.67 8.36 7.37
CA GLY A 134 11.33 7.86 8.58
C GLY A 134 10.33 7.30 9.59
N GLY A 135 10.81 6.57 10.60
CA GLY A 135 10.02 6.03 11.70
C GLY A 135 9.38 4.66 11.42
N GLY A 136 9.13 3.91 12.48
CA GLY A 136 8.35 2.65 12.46
C GLY A 136 9.06 1.39 11.96
N LEU A 137 10.12 1.50 11.15
CA LEU A 137 10.85 0.33 10.64
C LEU A 137 12.06 -0.06 11.52
N ILE A 138 12.43 0.79 12.48
CA ILE A 138 13.50 0.50 13.44
C ILE A 138 12.85 0.37 14.83
N GLN A 139 12.04 -0.65 15.02
CA GLN A 139 11.76 -1.13 16.36
C GLN A 139 12.90 -2.07 16.75
N SER A 140 13.85 -1.57 17.52
CA SER A 140 14.72 -2.43 18.26
C SER A 140 13.87 -3.16 19.29
N HIS A 141 13.60 -4.43 19.09
CA HIS A 141 13.13 -5.29 20.16
C HIS A 141 14.31 -5.44 21.14
N GLY A 142 14.33 -4.58 22.18
CA GLY A 142 15.17 -4.78 23.35
C GLY A 142 14.56 -5.85 24.22
#